data_03ddc3e73cc2d98a0984fa3e4fe6ec43
#
_entry.id   03ddc3e73cc2d98a0984fa3e4fe6ec43
#
_cell.length_a   1.000
_cell.length_b   1.000
_cell.length_c   1.000
_cell.angle_alpha   90.00
_cell.angle_beta   90.00
_cell.angle_gamma   90.00
#
_symmetry.space_group_name_H-M   'P 1'
#
loop_
_entity.id
_entity.type
_entity.pdbx_description
1 polymer ?
#
loop_
_entity_poly.entity_id
_entity_poly.type
_entity_poly.pdbx_seq_one_letter_code
_entity_poly.pdbx_strand_id
1 'polypeptide(L)'
;IRDRIMDFDFTVQKIKESLAAKFANKSGGIVEKNIKAIDCSINSLVQVKLPVVDYVEEFPKKKDMFELISSMEGDTLPVSSFMKNPDGTFEAGTTKREKRSISDIVPCFNSENCISCNLCSLVCPHAVIRPFLLDEKEVMDAPDSLREKLIPANIKDQNLMYTVGISIPDCTGCGLCENICPGKKGAKALIMKIKEELDEEKTKEEYNYLFNEVTEKNVMPTTTVKGSQFKTPKFEFSGACAGCGETPYLKLLTQLFGDRMIVANATGCSSIYGASTPAMPYSVPWANSLFEDNAEFGYGMKIADETVKARIKKLITENIKDVKKSQQETCLLYTSPSPRDPKTS
;
A
#
# COMPACT_ATOMS: atom_id res chain seq x y z
N ILE A 1 -22.82 10.27 -22.48
CA ILE A 1 -23.09 9.75 -23.86
C ILE A 1 -24.48 10.19 -24.31
N ARG A 2 -25.49 10.20 -23.40
CA ARG A 2 -26.92 10.34 -23.79
C ARG A 2 -27.24 11.59 -24.62
N ASP A 3 -26.59 12.73 -24.40
CA ASP A 3 -27.09 14.00 -24.97
C ASP A 3 -25.99 14.88 -25.62
N ARG A 4 -24.75 14.37 -25.85
CA ARG A 4 -23.66 15.29 -26.24
C ARG A 4 -22.80 14.91 -27.43
N ILE A 5 -22.80 13.64 -27.87
CA ILE A 5 -21.88 13.19 -28.93
C ILE A 5 -22.62 12.55 -30.12
N MET A 6 -23.64 11.72 -29.87
CA MET A 6 -24.41 11.04 -30.90
C MET A 6 -25.84 10.84 -30.41
N ASP A 7 -26.79 10.72 -31.34
CA ASP A 7 -28.16 10.36 -31.06
C ASP A 7 -28.21 9.03 -30.29
N PHE A 8 -29.05 8.99 -29.24
CA PHE A 8 -29.06 7.84 -28.32
C PHE A 8 -29.57 6.58 -28.99
N ASP A 9 -30.70 6.67 -29.72
CA ASP A 9 -31.32 5.51 -30.35
C ASP A 9 -30.46 4.96 -31.47
N PHE A 10 -29.87 5.86 -32.27
CA PHE A 10 -28.87 5.50 -33.30
C PHE A 10 -27.67 4.78 -32.68
N THR A 11 -27.15 5.27 -31.56
CA THR A 11 -25.99 4.68 -30.88
C THR A 11 -26.33 3.29 -30.34
N VAL A 12 -27.49 3.12 -29.69
CA VAL A 12 -27.94 1.82 -29.18
C VAL A 12 -28.11 0.81 -30.31
N GLN A 13 -28.70 1.23 -31.44
CA GLN A 13 -28.85 0.39 -32.60
C GLN A 13 -27.50 -0.05 -33.16
N LYS A 14 -26.54 0.87 -33.29
CA LYS A 14 -25.17 0.56 -33.76
C LYS A 14 -24.42 -0.39 -32.84
N ILE A 15 -24.60 -0.27 -31.54
CA ILE A 15 -24.04 -1.23 -30.58
C ILE A 15 -24.63 -2.62 -30.80
N LYS A 16 -25.95 -2.75 -30.96
CA LYS A 16 -26.62 -4.02 -31.21
C LYS A 16 -26.17 -4.65 -32.55
N GLU A 17 -26.07 -3.86 -33.61
CA GLU A 17 -25.59 -4.32 -34.92
C GLU A 17 -24.15 -4.83 -34.85
N SER A 18 -23.26 -4.08 -34.21
CA SER A 18 -21.86 -4.46 -34.00
C SER A 18 -21.72 -5.75 -33.20
N LEU A 19 -22.52 -5.89 -32.15
CA LEU A 19 -22.55 -7.07 -31.31
C LEU A 19 -23.07 -8.31 -32.09
N ALA A 20 -24.13 -8.12 -32.85
CA ALA A 20 -24.66 -9.20 -33.72
C ALA A 20 -23.62 -9.66 -34.72
N ALA A 21 -22.93 -8.72 -35.37
CA ALA A 21 -21.85 -9.06 -36.33
C ALA A 21 -20.68 -9.80 -35.64
N LYS A 22 -20.26 -9.33 -34.46
CA LYS A 22 -19.14 -9.93 -33.70
C LYS A 22 -19.42 -11.36 -33.27
N PHE A 23 -20.65 -11.68 -32.92
CA PHE A 23 -21.05 -12.99 -32.42
C PHE A 23 -21.86 -13.83 -33.41
N ALA A 24 -21.94 -13.43 -34.70
CA ALA A 24 -22.71 -14.11 -35.75
C ALA A 24 -22.41 -15.60 -35.85
N ASN A 25 -21.16 -16.01 -35.63
CA ASN A 25 -20.69 -17.39 -35.77
C ASN A 25 -20.72 -18.19 -34.45
N LYS A 26 -21.30 -17.62 -33.36
CA LYS A 26 -21.40 -18.31 -32.08
C LYS A 26 -22.79 -18.88 -31.86
N SER A 27 -22.84 -20.17 -31.48
CA SER A 27 -24.09 -20.88 -31.13
C SER A 27 -24.59 -20.53 -29.75
N GLY A 28 -25.84 -20.87 -29.43
CA GLY A 28 -26.38 -20.80 -28.06
C GLY A 28 -27.11 -19.52 -27.68
N GLY A 29 -27.63 -18.75 -28.64
CA GLY A 29 -28.44 -17.56 -28.36
C GLY A 29 -27.66 -16.44 -27.70
N ILE A 30 -26.33 -16.35 -27.92
CA ILE A 30 -25.44 -15.35 -27.31
C ILE A 30 -25.83 -13.95 -27.78
N VAL A 31 -26.18 -13.78 -29.05
CA VAL A 31 -26.60 -12.48 -29.59
C VAL A 31 -27.85 -11.97 -28.89
N GLU A 32 -28.87 -12.82 -28.78
CA GLU A 32 -30.15 -12.48 -28.15
C GLU A 32 -29.98 -12.13 -26.66
N LYS A 33 -29.16 -12.93 -25.96
CA LYS A 33 -28.85 -12.66 -24.52
C LYS A 33 -28.18 -11.32 -24.32
N ASN A 34 -27.23 -10.97 -25.19
CA ASN A 34 -26.52 -9.69 -25.08
C ASN A 34 -27.43 -8.52 -25.49
N ILE A 35 -28.26 -8.65 -26.53
CA ILE A 35 -29.24 -7.62 -26.90
C ILE A 35 -30.21 -7.40 -25.74
N LYS A 36 -30.73 -8.48 -25.14
CA LYS A 36 -31.60 -8.40 -23.97
C LYS A 36 -30.92 -7.69 -22.78
N ALA A 37 -29.63 -7.95 -22.55
CA ALA A 37 -28.86 -7.26 -21.51
C ALA A 37 -28.77 -5.76 -21.77
N ILE A 38 -28.54 -5.34 -23.02
CA ILE A 38 -28.54 -3.91 -23.40
C ILE A 38 -29.92 -3.28 -23.12
N ASP A 39 -31.01 -3.92 -23.55
CA ASP A 39 -32.35 -3.41 -23.33
C ASP A 39 -32.72 -3.36 -21.85
N CYS A 40 -32.36 -4.37 -21.07
CA CYS A 40 -32.56 -4.37 -19.62
C CYS A 40 -31.76 -3.26 -18.95
N SER A 41 -30.51 -3.01 -19.34
CA SER A 41 -29.69 -1.96 -18.73
C SER A 41 -30.28 -0.57 -18.98
N ILE A 42 -30.80 -0.32 -20.18
CA ILE A 42 -31.45 0.95 -20.54
C ILE A 42 -32.73 1.14 -19.70
N ASN A 43 -33.56 0.09 -19.61
CA ASN A 43 -34.82 0.15 -18.87
C ASN A 43 -34.63 0.20 -17.35
N SER A 44 -33.47 -0.19 -16.85
CA SER A 44 -33.12 -0.16 -15.43
C SER A 44 -32.49 1.16 -14.96
N LEU A 45 -32.31 2.14 -15.87
CA LEU A 45 -31.80 3.44 -15.51
C LEU A 45 -32.81 4.20 -14.66
N VAL A 46 -32.42 4.57 -13.46
CA VAL A 46 -33.21 5.39 -12.55
C VAL A 46 -32.61 6.78 -12.45
N GLN A 47 -33.42 7.79 -12.66
CA GLN A 47 -33.01 9.18 -12.46
C GLN A 47 -32.94 9.48 -10.96
N VAL A 48 -31.77 9.68 -10.42
CA VAL A 48 -31.57 10.11 -9.04
C VAL A 48 -31.58 11.63 -8.99
N LYS A 49 -32.44 12.22 -8.19
CA LYS A 49 -32.38 13.64 -7.85
C LYS A 49 -31.36 13.81 -6.74
N LEU A 50 -30.23 14.39 -7.10
CA LEU A 50 -29.23 14.77 -6.11
C LEU A 50 -29.80 15.93 -5.27
N PRO A 51 -29.66 15.91 -3.93
CA PRO A 51 -29.97 17.05 -3.11
C PRO A 51 -29.09 18.23 -3.55
N VAL A 52 -29.69 19.41 -3.63
CA VAL A 52 -28.92 20.64 -3.81
C VAL A 52 -28.18 20.84 -2.49
N VAL A 53 -26.90 20.52 -2.49
CA VAL A 53 -26.02 20.86 -1.37
C VAL A 53 -25.59 22.30 -1.59
N ASP A 54 -25.93 23.19 -0.68
CA ASP A 54 -25.34 24.53 -0.66
C ASP A 54 -23.83 24.35 -0.43
N TYR A 55 -23.08 24.54 -1.51
CA TYR A 55 -21.62 24.56 -1.46
C TYR A 55 -21.23 25.77 -0.60
N VAL A 56 -20.79 25.52 0.62
CA VAL A 56 -19.97 26.50 1.33
C VAL A 56 -18.64 26.52 0.56
N GLU A 57 -18.36 27.61 -0.13
CA GLU A 57 -17.02 27.85 -0.69
C GLU A 57 -16.03 27.88 0.48
N GLU A 58 -15.49 26.73 0.85
CA GLU A 58 -14.23 26.71 1.59
C GLU A 58 -13.18 27.30 0.64
N PHE A 59 -12.57 28.40 1.05
CA PHE A 59 -11.43 28.97 0.32
C PHE A 59 -10.43 27.85 0.08
N PRO A 60 -10.13 27.51 -1.21
CA PRO A 60 -9.33 26.35 -1.52
C PRO A 60 -7.97 26.51 -0.87
N LYS A 61 -7.60 25.61 0.04
CA LYS A 61 -6.22 25.48 0.50
C LYS A 61 -5.36 25.37 -0.75
N LYS A 62 -4.27 26.14 -0.80
CA LYS A 62 -3.35 26.09 -1.93
C LYS A 62 -2.85 24.64 -2.08
N LYS A 63 -3.34 23.96 -3.12
CA LYS A 63 -2.92 22.59 -3.44
C LYS A 63 -1.43 22.57 -3.74
N ASP A 64 -0.73 21.57 -3.19
CA ASP A 64 0.66 21.31 -3.56
C ASP A 64 0.77 20.54 -4.88
N MET A 65 1.99 20.26 -5.34
CA MET A 65 2.22 19.54 -6.59
C MET A 65 1.58 18.13 -6.59
N PHE A 66 1.66 17.41 -5.47
CA PHE A 66 1.04 16.10 -5.34
C PHE A 66 -0.49 16.18 -5.50
N GLU A 67 -1.12 17.12 -4.81
CA GLU A 67 -2.56 17.31 -4.84
C GLU A 67 -3.07 17.75 -6.21
N LEU A 68 -2.32 18.64 -6.90
CA LEU A 68 -2.67 19.08 -8.28
C LEU A 68 -2.57 17.93 -9.27
N ILE A 69 -1.51 17.12 -9.22
CA ILE A 69 -1.37 15.97 -10.10
C ILE A 69 -2.44 14.92 -9.80
N SER A 70 -2.69 14.61 -8.53
CA SER A 70 -3.71 13.63 -8.12
C SER A 70 -5.13 14.05 -8.49
N SER A 71 -5.42 15.36 -8.51
CA SER A 71 -6.72 15.90 -8.94
C SER A 71 -6.84 16.14 -10.45
N MET A 72 -5.88 15.67 -11.26
CA MET A 72 -5.82 15.86 -12.71
C MET A 72 -5.72 17.33 -13.14
N GLU A 73 -5.15 18.17 -12.28
CA GLU A 73 -4.89 19.60 -12.52
C GLU A 73 -3.39 19.88 -12.79
N GLY A 74 -2.60 18.83 -13.03
CA GLY A 74 -1.14 18.93 -13.24
C GLY A 74 -0.72 19.87 -14.37
N ASP A 75 -1.55 20.04 -15.40
CA ASP A 75 -1.29 20.96 -16.52
C ASP A 75 -1.22 22.44 -16.09
N THR A 76 -1.72 22.77 -14.90
CA THR A 76 -1.62 24.12 -14.32
C THR A 76 -0.25 24.42 -13.71
N LEU A 77 0.58 23.38 -13.51
CA LEU A 77 1.90 23.50 -12.91
C LEU A 77 2.91 24.14 -13.90
N PRO A 78 3.58 25.22 -13.49
CA PRO A 78 4.68 25.74 -14.30
C PRO A 78 5.89 24.79 -14.27
N VAL A 79 6.71 24.80 -15.30
CA VAL A 79 7.92 23.97 -15.40
C VAL A 79 8.85 24.14 -14.18
N SER A 80 8.88 25.33 -13.60
CA SER A 80 9.66 25.62 -12.38
C SER A 80 9.25 24.79 -11.17
N SER A 81 8.03 24.25 -11.13
CA SER A 81 7.59 23.35 -10.06
C SER A 81 8.40 22.06 -10.01
N PHE A 82 8.94 21.62 -11.15
CA PHE A 82 9.72 20.39 -11.30
C PHE A 82 11.24 20.59 -11.11
N MET A 83 11.69 21.76 -10.69
CA MET A 83 13.12 22.01 -10.47
C MET A 83 13.75 21.12 -9.39
N LYS A 84 12.95 20.58 -8.47
CA LYS A 84 13.39 19.61 -7.46
C LYS A 84 13.49 18.18 -8.00
N ASN A 85 12.90 17.93 -9.17
CA ASN A 85 12.78 16.62 -9.81
C ASN A 85 13.26 16.68 -11.27
N PRO A 86 14.46 17.25 -11.57
CA PRO A 86 14.88 17.52 -12.95
C PRO A 86 15.15 16.24 -13.75
N ASP A 87 15.35 15.13 -13.06
CA ASP A 87 15.59 13.79 -13.58
C ASP A 87 14.33 12.93 -13.67
N GLY A 88 13.16 13.49 -13.33
CA GLY A 88 11.88 12.77 -13.33
C GLY A 88 11.65 11.89 -12.11
N THR A 89 12.52 11.95 -11.09
CA THR A 89 12.26 11.24 -9.82
C THR A 89 11.13 11.87 -9.03
N PHE A 90 10.39 11.05 -8.29
CA PHE A 90 9.34 11.49 -7.37
C PHE A 90 9.60 10.96 -5.96
N GLU A 91 9.00 11.62 -4.97
CA GLU A 91 9.07 11.20 -3.58
C GLU A 91 8.52 9.78 -3.41
N ALA A 92 9.20 8.95 -2.65
CA ALA A 92 8.81 7.59 -2.36
C ALA A 92 7.82 7.53 -1.18
N GLY A 93 6.97 6.49 -1.15
CA GLY A 93 6.02 6.27 -0.05
C GLY A 93 4.85 7.26 0.03
N THR A 94 4.55 7.94 -1.06
CA THR A 94 3.53 9.01 -1.12
C THR A 94 2.08 8.51 -1.11
N THR A 95 1.83 7.21 -1.30
CA THR A 95 0.49 6.61 -1.13
C THR A 95 -0.12 6.86 0.25
N LYS A 96 0.70 7.17 1.26
CA LYS A 96 0.22 7.57 2.60
C LYS A 96 -0.64 8.84 2.55
N ARG A 97 -0.43 9.71 1.58
CA ARG A 97 -1.15 10.96 1.39
C ARG A 97 -2.49 10.77 0.67
N GLU A 98 -2.61 9.71 -0.14
CA GLU A 98 -3.80 9.41 -0.92
C GLU A 98 -4.75 8.51 -0.11
N LYS A 99 -5.88 9.05 0.34
CA LYS A 99 -6.90 8.31 1.10
C LYS A 99 -8.13 8.09 0.21
N ARG A 100 -8.20 6.91 -0.43
CA ARG A 100 -9.22 6.60 -1.46
C ARG A 100 -10.59 6.29 -0.87
N SER A 101 -10.65 5.69 0.32
CA SER A 101 -11.88 5.37 1.06
C SER A 101 -12.94 4.63 0.23
N ILE A 102 -12.52 3.67 -0.60
CA ILE A 102 -13.34 3.04 -1.65
C ILE A 102 -14.25 1.91 -1.15
N SER A 103 -14.07 1.45 0.08
CA SER A 103 -14.85 0.31 0.59
C SER A 103 -15.92 0.75 1.57
N ASP A 104 -17.13 0.21 1.39
CA ASP A 104 -18.25 0.38 2.32
C ASP A 104 -18.21 -0.64 3.46
N ILE A 105 -17.42 -1.72 3.31
CA ILE A 105 -17.28 -2.78 4.30
C ILE A 105 -15.81 -2.88 4.71
N VAL A 106 -15.54 -2.74 6.00
CA VAL A 106 -14.17 -2.68 6.54
C VAL A 106 -14.01 -3.54 7.80
N PRO A 107 -12.78 -4.00 8.11
CA PRO A 107 -12.57 -4.83 9.29
C PRO A 107 -12.68 -4.02 10.59
N CYS A 108 -13.41 -4.58 11.56
CA CYS A 108 -13.49 -4.10 12.93
C CYS A 108 -12.74 -5.06 13.85
N PHE A 109 -11.88 -4.54 14.72
CA PHE A 109 -11.05 -5.35 15.62
C PHE A 109 -11.71 -5.53 17.00
N ASN A 110 -11.83 -6.81 17.41
CA ASN A 110 -12.21 -7.20 18.75
C ASN A 110 -10.99 -7.85 19.44
N SER A 111 -10.43 -7.15 20.41
CA SER A 111 -9.22 -7.58 21.14
C SER A 111 -9.43 -8.83 21.98
N GLU A 112 -10.63 -9.06 22.56
CA GLU A 112 -10.95 -10.21 23.42
C GLU A 112 -10.77 -11.56 22.69
N ASN A 113 -11.06 -11.56 21.38
CA ASN A 113 -10.94 -12.73 20.51
C ASN A 113 -9.58 -12.87 19.84
N CYS A 114 -8.67 -11.92 20.06
CA CYS A 114 -7.37 -11.93 19.41
C CYS A 114 -6.37 -12.84 20.13
N ILE A 115 -5.63 -13.63 19.35
CA ILE A 115 -4.54 -14.48 19.83
C ILE A 115 -3.16 -13.97 19.42
N SER A 116 -3.06 -12.74 18.90
CA SER A 116 -1.82 -12.07 18.48
C SER A 116 -0.98 -12.86 17.47
N CYS A 117 -1.60 -13.60 16.55
CA CYS A 117 -0.89 -14.42 15.55
C CYS A 117 -0.34 -13.64 14.35
N ASN A 118 -0.79 -12.44 14.10
CA ASN A 118 -0.43 -11.54 12.99
C ASN A 118 -0.77 -12.05 11.57
N LEU A 119 -1.55 -13.12 11.43
CA LEU A 119 -1.95 -13.65 10.11
C LEU A 119 -2.75 -12.64 9.29
N CYS A 120 -3.60 -11.85 9.94
CA CYS A 120 -4.40 -10.81 9.29
C CYS A 120 -3.51 -9.73 8.64
N SER A 121 -2.42 -9.35 9.30
CA SER A 121 -1.42 -8.45 8.75
C SER A 121 -0.69 -9.11 7.58
N LEU A 122 -0.26 -10.38 7.73
CA LEU A 122 0.49 -11.11 6.70
C LEU A 122 -0.25 -11.13 5.36
N VAL A 123 -1.55 -11.45 5.37
CA VAL A 123 -2.35 -11.60 4.14
C VAL A 123 -2.89 -10.29 3.59
N CYS A 124 -2.81 -9.19 4.32
CA CYS A 124 -3.35 -7.90 3.85
C CYS A 124 -2.57 -7.38 2.65
N PRO A 125 -3.22 -7.25 1.45
CA PRO A 125 -2.53 -6.86 0.22
C PRO A 125 -2.02 -5.41 0.25
N HIS A 126 -2.65 -4.57 1.05
CA HIS A 126 -2.40 -3.12 1.05
C HIS A 126 -1.70 -2.62 2.31
N ALA A 127 -1.23 -3.53 3.18
CA ALA A 127 -0.59 -3.18 4.46
C ALA A 127 -1.47 -2.31 5.38
N VAL A 128 -2.78 -2.43 5.23
CA VAL A 128 -3.80 -1.68 5.98
C VAL A 128 -3.87 -2.14 7.44
N ILE A 129 -3.62 -3.42 7.67
CA ILE A 129 -3.68 -4.04 8.99
C ILE A 129 -2.26 -4.26 9.49
N ARG A 130 -1.95 -3.69 10.67
CA ARG A 130 -0.63 -3.79 11.29
C ARG A 130 -0.75 -4.11 12.77
N PRO A 131 0.05 -5.07 13.29
CA PRO A 131 0.19 -5.28 14.72
C PRO A 131 1.15 -4.23 15.30
N PHE A 132 0.80 -3.74 16.49
CA PHE A 132 1.62 -2.81 17.24
C PHE A 132 1.93 -3.36 18.62
N LEU A 133 3.11 -2.99 19.12
CA LEU A 133 3.55 -3.24 20.48
C LEU A 133 3.82 -1.90 21.15
N LEU A 134 3.15 -1.66 22.26
CA LEU A 134 3.23 -0.42 23.01
C LEU A 134 3.95 -0.65 24.33
N ASP A 135 4.90 0.21 24.68
CA ASP A 135 5.49 0.28 26.01
C ASP A 135 4.62 1.09 26.96
N GLU A 136 5.01 1.16 28.24
CA GLU A 136 4.22 1.82 29.29
C GLU A 136 3.94 3.30 28.99
N LYS A 137 4.90 4.01 28.38
CA LYS A 137 4.73 5.41 28.01
C LYS A 137 3.73 5.55 26.87
N GLU A 138 3.90 4.77 25.82
CA GLU A 138 2.99 4.77 24.67
C GLU A 138 1.57 4.35 25.06
N VAL A 139 1.41 3.47 26.07
CA VAL A 139 0.08 3.12 26.63
C VAL A 139 -0.53 4.30 27.36
N MET A 140 0.26 5.06 28.13
CA MET A 140 -0.26 6.24 28.85
C MET A 140 -0.66 7.37 27.89
N ASP A 141 0.09 7.58 26.82
CA ASP A 141 -0.16 8.61 25.83
C ASP A 141 -1.26 8.21 24.81
N ALA A 142 -1.68 6.94 24.81
CA ALA A 142 -2.67 6.42 23.86
C ALA A 142 -4.08 6.97 24.11
N PRO A 143 -4.91 7.17 23.07
CA PRO A 143 -6.33 7.49 23.21
C PRO A 143 -7.09 6.46 24.05
N ASP A 144 -8.12 6.91 24.78
CA ASP A 144 -8.93 6.04 25.65
C ASP A 144 -9.54 4.86 24.87
N SER A 145 -10.08 5.14 23.69
CA SER A 145 -10.68 4.12 22.81
C SER A 145 -9.69 3.02 22.40
N LEU A 146 -8.41 3.39 22.26
CA LEU A 146 -7.34 2.46 21.93
C LEU A 146 -6.90 1.67 23.17
N ARG A 147 -6.83 2.33 24.33
CA ARG A 147 -6.45 1.63 25.59
C ARG A 147 -7.38 0.47 25.91
N GLU A 148 -8.67 0.59 25.64
CA GLU A 148 -9.66 -0.50 25.80
C GLU A 148 -9.41 -1.71 24.88
N LYS A 149 -8.68 -1.52 23.79
CA LYS A 149 -8.35 -2.57 22.79
C LYS A 149 -6.99 -3.22 23.02
N LEU A 150 -6.22 -2.76 24.01
CA LEU A 150 -4.91 -3.30 24.31
C LEU A 150 -5.00 -4.63 25.06
N ILE A 151 -4.18 -5.60 24.66
CA ILE A 151 -4.03 -6.88 25.33
C ILE A 151 -2.54 -7.14 25.65
N PRO A 152 -2.21 -7.92 26.70
CA PRO A 152 -0.82 -8.29 26.96
C PRO A 152 -0.18 -8.98 25.75
N ALA A 153 1.02 -8.56 25.37
CA ALA A 153 1.72 -9.11 24.21
C ALA A 153 2.23 -10.54 24.43
N ASN A 154 2.34 -10.98 25.69
CA ASN A 154 2.88 -12.29 26.10
C ASN A 154 4.27 -12.59 25.51
N ILE A 155 5.13 -11.58 25.50
CA ILE A 155 6.53 -11.70 25.08
C ILE A 155 7.39 -11.84 26.34
N LYS A 156 8.22 -12.88 26.35
CA LYS A 156 9.07 -13.19 27.50
C LYS A 156 9.95 -12.00 27.89
N ASP A 157 10.01 -11.72 29.17
CA ASP A 157 10.85 -10.68 29.79
C ASP A 157 10.56 -9.24 29.28
N GLN A 158 9.36 -8.98 28.71
CA GLN A 158 8.96 -7.66 28.23
C GLN A 158 7.52 -7.32 28.63
N ASN A 159 7.35 -6.15 29.26
CA ASN A 159 6.05 -5.63 29.64
C ASN A 159 5.48 -4.75 28.51
N LEU A 160 5.01 -5.40 27.43
CA LEU A 160 4.45 -4.74 26.26
C LEU A 160 2.98 -5.07 26.09
N MET A 161 2.21 -4.10 25.65
CA MET A 161 0.83 -4.28 25.23
C MET A 161 0.75 -4.42 23.71
N TYR A 162 -0.19 -5.25 23.25
CA TYR A 162 -0.42 -5.56 21.84
C TYR A 162 -1.77 -5.04 21.39
N THR A 163 -1.83 -4.55 20.16
CA THR A 163 -3.06 -4.24 19.44
C THR A 163 -2.90 -4.39 17.93
N VAL A 164 -4.00 -4.26 17.20
CA VAL A 164 -4.03 -4.23 15.74
C VAL A 164 -4.56 -2.89 15.27
N GLY A 165 -3.71 -2.15 14.58
CA GLY A 165 -4.09 -0.90 13.91
C GLY A 165 -4.63 -1.18 12.50
N ILE A 166 -5.63 -0.40 12.09
CA ILE A 166 -6.29 -0.54 10.80
C ILE A 166 -6.43 0.83 10.13
N SER A 167 -5.88 0.97 8.94
CA SER A 167 -6.10 2.16 8.12
C SER A 167 -7.38 1.99 7.30
N ILE A 168 -8.51 2.41 7.85
CA ILE A 168 -9.83 2.28 7.22
C ILE A 168 -9.88 2.92 5.82
N PRO A 169 -9.35 4.15 5.61
CA PRO A 169 -9.42 4.80 4.29
C PRO A 169 -8.62 4.09 3.19
N ASP A 170 -7.67 3.24 3.55
CA ASP A 170 -6.85 2.48 2.61
C ASP A 170 -7.36 1.04 2.41
N CYS A 171 -8.44 0.66 3.11
CA CYS A 171 -9.02 -0.68 3.00
C CYS A 171 -9.82 -0.83 1.70
N THR A 172 -9.66 -1.97 1.03
CA THR A 172 -10.37 -2.34 -0.19
C THR A 172 -11.52 -3.34 0.03
N GLY A 173 -11.85 -3.67 1.29
CA GLY A 173 -12.98 -4.53 1.65
C GLY A 173 -12.88 -6.00 1.22
N CYS A 174 -11.69 -6.51 0.93
CA CYS A 174 -11.52 -7.86 0.35
C CYS A 174 -11.86 -9.03 1.29
N GLY A 175 -11.98 -8.81 2.62
CA GLY A 175 -12.36 -9.82 3.61
C GLY A 175 -11.28 -10.86 3.95
N LEU A 176 -10.08 -10.83 3.35
CA LEU A 176 -9.02 -11.83 3.62
C LEU A 176 -8.63 -11.91 5.10
N CYS A 177 -8.59 -10.77 5.77
CA CYS A 177 -8.24 -10.69 7.20
C CYS A 177 -9.25 -11.41 8.10
N GLU A 178 -10.54 -11.29 7.80
CA GLU A 178 -11.59 -12.02 8.50
C GLU A 178 -11.51 -13.51 8.17
N ASN A 179 -11.32 -13.87 6.91
CA ASN A 179 -11.27 -15.28 6.49
C ASN A 179 -10.12 -16.05 7.13
N ILE A 180 -8.92 -15.44 7.21
CA ILE A 180 -7.73 -16.09 7.79
C ILE A 180 -7.74 -16.09 9.32
N CYS A 181 -8.54 -15.24 9.97
CA CYS A 181 -8.52 -15.08 11.41
C CYS A 181 -8.98 -16.36 12.13
N PRO A 182 -8.12 -17.05 12.90
CA PRO A 182 -8.52 -18.23 13.66
C PRO A 182 -9.35 -17.87 14.89
N GLY A 183 -9.12 -16.66 15.42
CA GLY A 183 -9.75 -16.19 16.65
C GLY A 183 -9.47 -17.04 17.87
N LYS A 184 -10.14 -16.71 18.98
CA LYS A 184 -10.05 -17.45 20.23
C LYS A 184 -11.24 -18.42 20.31
N LYS A 185 -10.96 -19.72 20.36
CA LYS A 185 -11.99 -20.78 20.35
C LYS A 185 -12.96 -20.69 19.16
N GLY A 186 -12.48 -20.22 18.01
CA GLY A 186 -13.28 -20.03 16.79
C GLY A 186 -14.03 -18.70 16.68
N ALA A 187 -14.04 -17.85 17.71
CA ALA A 187 -14.60 -16.51 17.64
C ALA A 187 -13.56 -15.56 17.01
N LYS A 188 -13.86 -15.01 15.83
CA LYS A 188 -12.94 -14.16 15.08
C LYS A 188 -12.64 -12.85 15.78
N ALA A 189 -11.40 -12.40 15.71
CA ALA A 189 -10.96 -11.10 16.22
C ALA A 189 -11.16 -9.96 15.20
N LEU A 190 -11.27 -10.30 13.93
CA LEU A 190 -11.59 -9.36 12.85
C LEU A 190 -12.89 -9.79 12.18
N ILE A 191 -13.83 -8.87 12.09
CA ILE A 191 -15.15 -9.06 11.46
C ILE A 191 -15.40 -7.87 10.55
N MET A 192 -15.82 -8.14 9.32
CA MET A 192 -16.18 -7.09 8.38
C MET A 192 -17.50 -6.43 8.81
N LYS A 193 -17.50 -5.10 8.88
CA LYS A 193 -18.68 -4.27 9.22
C LYS A 193 -18.88 -3.18 8.20
N ILE A 194 -20.10 -2.66 8.13
CA ILE A 194 -20.43 -1.47 7.34
C ILE A 194 -19.66 -0.29 7.93
N LYS A 195 -18.98 0.47 7.09
CA LYS A 195 -18.09 1.56 7.49
C LYS A 195 -18.81 2.65 8.27
N GLU A 196 -20.04 2.98 7.87
CA GLU A 196 -20.90 3.98 8.52
C GLU A 196 -21.29 3.61 9.95
N GLU A 197 -21.17 2.34 10.34
CA GLU A 197 -21.42 1.90 11.73
C GLU A 197 -20.22 2.18 12.65
N LEU A 198 -19.07 2.56 12.10
CA LEU A 198 -17.88 2.86 12.88
C LEU A 198 -17.84 4.34 13.26
N ASP A 199 -17.34 4.62 14.44
CA ASP A 199 -17.03 5.97 14.87
C ASP A 199 -15.77 6.47 14.12
N GLU A 200 -15.98 7.34 13.14
CA GLU A 200 -14.93 7.81 12.25
C GLU A 200 -13.86 8.61 13.00
N GLU A 201 -14.25 9.45 13.97
CA GLU A 201 -13.31 10.27 14.74
C GLU A 201 -12.39 9.40 15.59
N LYS A 202 -12.95 8.46 16.34
CA LYS A 202 -12.16 7.50 17.14
C LYS A 202 -11.24 6.65 16.27
N THR A 203 -11.74 6.15 15.15
CA THR A 203 -10.94 5.31 14.24
C THR A 203 -9.77 6.10 13.65
N LYS A 204 -9.98 7.36 13.31
CA LYS A 204 -8.95 8.26 12.79
C LYS A 204 -7.91 8.61 13.87
N GLU A 205 -8.34 8.86 15.10
CA GLU A 205 -7.46 9.13 16.22
C GLU A 205 -6.58 7.92 16.55
N GLU A 206 -7.16 6.72 16.66
CA GLU A 206 -6.43 5.46 16.84
C GLU A 206 -5.41 5.21 15.74
N TYR A 207 -5.81 5.42 14.47
CA TYR A 207 -4.92 5.29 13.33
C TYR A 207 -3.75 6.27 13.43
N ASN A 208 -4.01 7.55 13.64
CA ASN A 208 -2.98 8.57 13.71
C ASN A 208 -1.97 8.27 14.82
N TYR A 209 -2.45 7.85 15.98
CA TYR A 209 -1.58 7.48 17.09
C TYR A 209 -0.71 6.27 16.75
N LEU A 210 -1.32 5.16 16.34
CA LEU A 210 -0.60 3.91 16.08
C LEU A 210 0.40 4.01 14.91
N PHE A 211 0.04 4.70 13.84
CA PHE A 211 0.86 4.74 12.64
C PHE A 211 1.93 5.84 12.63
N ASN A 212 1.79 6.87 13.46
CA ASN A 212 2.71 8.01 13.48
C ASN A 212 3.52 8.13 14.79
N GLU A 213 2.96 7.72 15.94
CA GLU A 213 3.58 7.96 17.25
C GLU A 213 4.21 6.69 17.86
N VAL A 214 3.63 5.50 17.60
CA VAL A 214 4.13 4.26 18.17
C VAL A 214 5.39 3.80 17.44
N THR A 215 6.45 3.55 18.21
CA THR A 215 7.75 3.14 17.66
C THR A 215 7.84 1.64 17.36
N GLU A 216 8.59 1.27 16.33
CA GLU A 216 8.83 -0.13 16.00
C GLU A 216 9.64 -0.83 17.10
N LYS A 217 9.16 -1.98 17.59
CA LYS A 217 9.83 -2.80 18.61
C LYS A 217 10.42 -4.07 17.99
N ASN A 218 11.73 -4.25 18.11
CA ASN A 218 12.46 -5.42 17.59
C ASN A 218 12.57 -6.54 18.64
N VAL A 219 11.43 -7.10 19.04
CA VAL A 219 11.37 -8.06 20.17
C VAL A 219 11.25 -9.52 19.75
N MET A 220 11.05 -9.79 18.46
CA MET A 220 10.89 -11.13 17.92
C MET A 220 11.72 -11.34 16.65
N PRO A 221 12.20 -12.57 16.38
CA PRO A 221 12.90 -12.87 15.15
C PRO A 221 12.02 -12.62 13.91
N THR A 222 12.54 -11.85 12.96
CA THR A 222 11.84 -11.56 11.69
C THR A 222 11.70 -12.78 10.78
N THR A 223 12.41 -13.87 11.09
CA THR A 223 12.30 -15.16 10.38
C THR A 223 11.02 -15.92 10.69
N THR A 224 10.23 -15.45 11.67
CA THR A 224 8.93 -16.01 11.99
C THR A 224 7.81 -15.17 11.37
N VAL A 225 6.68 -15.80 11.04
CA VAL A 225 5.49 -15.10 10.52
C VAL A 225 5.07 -13.97 11.47
N LYS A 226 4.95 -14.28 12.77
CA LYS A 226 4.54 -13.30 13.77
C LYS A 226 5.55 -12.15 13.88
N GLY A 227 6.84 -12.46 13.94
CA GLY A 227 7.90 -11.45 14.11
C GLY A 227 8.08 -10.55 12.90
N SER A 228 7.97 -11.09 11.68
CA SER A 228 8.11 -10.30 10.45
C SER A 228 7.08 -9.18 10.35
N GLN A 229 5.86 -9.40 10.86
CA GLN A 229 4.76 -8.45 10.74
C GLN A 229 4.86 -7.26 11.71
N PHE A 230 5.73 -7.30 12.72
CA PHE A 230 6.04 -6.13 13.54
C PHE A 230 6.98 -5.13 12.85
N LYS A 231 7.60 -5.54 11.73
CA LYS A 231 8.38 -4.64 10.89
C LYS A 231 7.48 -3.74 10.07
N THR A 232 7.81 -2.46 10.05
CA THR A 232 7.12 -1.47 9.21
C THR A 232 7.31 -1.84 7.74
N PRO A 233 6.23 -2.04 6.97
CA PRO A 233 6.34 -2.32 5.54
C PRO A 233 6.85 -1.09 4.79
N LYS A 234 7.68 -1.33 3.77
CA LYS A 234 8.13 -0.29 2.82
C LYS A 234 7.46 -0.42 1.45
N PHE A 235 6.36 -1.14 1.41
CA PHE A 235 5.38 -1.21 0.33
C PHE A 235 3.99 -1.22 0.98
N GLU A 236 3.23 -0.15 0.78
CA GLU A 236 1.98 0.06 1.48
C GLU A 236 0.98 0.90 0.68
N PHE A 237 -0.30 0.67 0.94
CA PHE A 237 -1.43 1.42 0.37
C PHE A 237 -1.42 1.50 -1.16
N SER A 238 -0.97 0.44 -1.82
CA SER A 238 -0.90 0.39 -3.29
C SER A 238 -2.27 0.40 -3.94
N GLY A 239 -2.33 0.81 -5.22
CA GLY A 239 -3.52 0.73 -6.06
C GLY A 239 -3.82 -0.67 -6.62
N ALA A 240 -3.28 -1.73 -6.03
CA ALA A 240 -3.55 -3.11 -6.44
C ALA A 240 -5.02 -3.49 -6.20
N CYS A 241 -5.49 -4.53 -6.89
CA CYS A 241 -6.86 -5.05 -6.76
C CYS A 241 -7.19 -5.46 -5.32
N ALA A 242 -8.47 -5.39 -4.96
CA ALA A 242 -8.96 -5.97 -3.71
C ALA A 242 -8.64 -7.47 -3.66
N GLY A 243 -7.98 -7.92 -2.58
CA GLY A 243 -7.58 -9.32 -2.46
C GLY A 243 -6.42 -9.74 -3.37
N CYS A 244 -5.60 -8.81 -3.87
CA CYS A 244 -4.42 -9.12 -4.70
C CYS A 244 -3.55 -10.19 -4.02
N GLY A 245 -3.22 -11.26 -4.78
CA GLY A 245 -2.40 -12.37 -4.28
C GLY A 245 -0.90 -12.12 -4.38
N GLU A 246 -0.45 -11.05 -5.04
CA GLU A 246 0.95 -10.74 -5.27
C GLU A 246 1.51 -9.78 -4.20
N THR A 247 0.79 -8.72 -3.88
CA THR A 247 1.26 -7.63 -3.03
C THR A 247 1.59 -8.01 -1.59
N PRO A 248 0.99 -9.04 -0.95
CA PRO A 248 1.43 -9.52 0.35
C PRO A 248 2.88 -10.01 0.36
N TYR A 249 3.34 -10.63 -0.74
CA TYR A 249 4.74 -11.07 -0.89
C TYR A 249 5.70 -9.88 -1.00
N LEU A 250 5.33 -8.86 -1.78
CA LEU A 250 6.12 -7.63 -1.90
C LEU A 250 6.23 -6.91 -0.56
N LYS A 251 5.10 -6.79 0.16
CA LYS A 251 5.09 -6.25 1.51
C LYS A 251 6.06 -7.01 2.42
N LEU A 252 5.97 -8.34 2.45
CA LEU A 252 6.85 -9.17 3.27
C LEU A 252 8.32 -9.02 2.89
N LEU A 253 8.65 -9.00 1.59
CA LEU A 253 10.00 -8.74 1.12
C LEU A 253 10.53 -7.39 1.62
N THR A 254 9.70 -6.35 1.56
CA THR A 254 10.11 -5.03 2.07
C THR A 254 10.26 -4.99 3.59
N GLN A 255 9.47 -5.76 4.35
CA GLN A 255 9.62 -5.91 5.80
C GLN A 255 10.94 -6.62 6.18
N LEU A 256 11.37 -7.61 5.37
CA LEU A 256 12.57 -8.40 5.65
C LEU A 256 13.86 -7.74 5.13
N PHE A 257 13.80 -7.10 3.98
CA PHE A 257 14.98 -6.65 3.23
C PHE A 257 14.95 -5.18 2.83
N GLY A 258 13.88 -4.44 3.13
CA GLY A 258 13.61 -3.10 2.60
C GLY A 258 14.76 -2.10 2.78
N ASP A 259 15.53 -2.19 3.86
CA ASP A 259 16.69 -1.32 4.10
C ASP A 259 17.85 -1.53 3.10
N ARG A 260 17.83 -2.64 2.36
CA ARG A 260 18.86 -3.05 1.41
C ARG A 260 18.29 -3.36 0.03
N MET A 261 17.00 -3.10 -0.17
CA MET A 261 16.29 -3.40 -1.41
C MET A 261 16.38 -2.26 -2.42
N ILE A 262 16.68 -2.62 -3.65
CA ILE A 262 16.48 -1.79 -4.84
C ILE A 262 15.62 -2.63 -5.79
N VAL A 263 14.55 -2.03 -6.30
CA VAL A 263 13.59 -2.73 -7.15
C VAL A 263 13.80 -2.35 -8.61
N ALA A 264 14.19 -3.31 -9.43
CA ALA A 264 14.13 -3.22 -10.88
C ALA A 264 12.86 -3.97 -11.34
N ASN A 265 11.87 -3.23 -11.84
CA ASN A 265 10.56 -3.76 -12.19
C ASN A 265 10.41 -3.87 -13.71
N ALA A 266 9.58 -4.81 -14.15
CA ALA A 266 9.17 -4.93 -15.55
C ALA A 266 7.72 -4.52 -15.74
N THR A 267 7.31 -4.25 -16.97
CA THR A 267 5.93 -3.90 -17.31
C THR A 267 4.97 -5.04 -16.97
N GLY A 268 3.91 -4.70 -16.24
CA GLY A 268 2.88 -5.64 -15.77
C GLY A 268 1.99 -4.99 -14.71
N CYS A 269 1.27 -5.78 -13.92
CA CYS A 269 0.49 -5.26 -12.79
C CYS A 269 1.35 -4.47 -11.80
N SER A 270 2.58 -4.94 -11.56
CA SER A 270 3.55 -4.29 -10.67
C SER A 270 3.98 -2.90 -11.14
N SER A 271 3.95 -2.61 -12.44
CA SER A 271 4.15 -1.26 -12.96
C SER A 271 2.99 -0.34 -12.61
N ILE A 272 1.76 -0.86 -12.72
CA ILE A 272 0.55 -0.07 -12.49
C ILE A 272 0.41 0.30 -11.02
N TYR A 273 0.47 -0.66 -10.11
CA TYR A 273 0.33 -0.36 -8.68
C TYR A 273 1.61 0.20 -8.06
N GLY A 274 2.78 0.04 -8.69
CA GLY A 274 4.07 0.52 -8.20
C GLY A 274 4.46 1.91 -8.69
N ALA A 275 3.93 2.36 -9.84
CA ALA A 275 4.28 3.62 -10.51
C ALA A 275 3.07 4.54 -10.74
N SER A 276 2.09 4.54 -9.86
CA SER A 276 0.94 5.45 -9.94
C SER A 276 1.34 6.87 -9.50
N THR A 277 2.31 7.47 -10.18
CA THR A 277 2.79 8.82 -9.88
C THR A 277 1.62 9.82 -9.84
N PRO A 278 1.53 10.65 -8.80
CA PRO A 278 2.49 10.91 -7.72
C PRO A 278 2.36 9.97 -6.51
N ALA A 279 1.41 9.03 -6.49
CA ALA A 279 1.14 8.12 -5.38
C ALA A 279 2.00 6.85 -5.48
N MET A 280 3.20 6.89 -4.91
CA MET A 280 4.17 5.79 -4.93
C MET A 280 4.06 4.93 -3.66
N PRO A 281 3.74 3.60 -3.78
CA PRO A 281 3.59 2.74 -2.62
C PRO A 281 4.92 2.28 -2.01
N TYR A 282 6.00 2.29 -2.77
CA TYR A 282 7.31 1.90 -2.29
C TYR A 282 8.00 3.05 -1.54
N SER A 283 8.58 2.76 -0.38
CA SER A 283 9.52 3.62 0.34
C SER A 283 10.98 3.14 0.15
N VAL A 284 11.23 2.34 -0.88
CA VAL A 284 12.55 1.87 -1.32
C VAL A 284 12.81 2.36 -2.73
N PRO A 285 14.07 2.45 -3.18
CA PRO A 285 14.40 2.79 -4.57
C PRO A 285 13.72 1.82 -5.53
N TRP A 286 12.98 2.38 -6.48
CA TRP A 286 12.22 1.63 -7.46
C TRP A 286 12.33 2.27 -8.84
N ALA A 287 12.55 1.47 -9.85
CA ALA A 287 12.54 1.91 -11.24
C ALA A 287 11.94 0.82 -12.13
N ASN A 288 11.37 1.24 -13.26
CA ASN A 288 10.72 0.36 -14.22
C ASN A 288 11.45 0.34 -15.55
N SER A 289 11.48 -0.82 -16.18
CA SER A 289 11.95 -1.01 -17.55
C SER A 289 10.88 -1.67 -18.40
N LEU A 290 11.13 -1.86 -19.68
CA LEU A 290 10.32 -2.71 -20.54
C LEU A 290 10.47 -4.17 -20.14
N PHE A 291 9.47 -4.98 -20.49
CA PHE A 291 9.48 -6.40 -20.17
C PHE A 291 10.68 -7.13 -20.80
N GLU A 292 11.02 -6.76 -22.03
CA GLU A 292 12.04 -7.38 -22.86
C GLU A 292 13.47 -7.17 -22.33
N ASP A 293 13.73 -6.03 -21.68
CA ASP A 293 15.06 -5.63 -21.22
C ASP A 293 15.22 -5.62 -19.68
N ASN A 294 14.25 -6.17 -18.95
CA ASN A 294 14.25 -6.11 -17.49
C ASN A 294 15.45 -6.84 -16.85
N ALA A 295 15.89 -7.93 -17.42
CA ALA A 295 17.03 -8.69 -16.90
C ALA A 295 18.33 -7.86 -16.99
N GLU A 296 18.58 -7.24 -18.13
CA GLU A 296 19.72 -6.36 -18.38
C GLU A 296 19.68 -5.12 -17.50
N PHE A 297 18.48 -4.51 -17.37
CA PHE A 297 18.26 -3.37 -16.50
C PHE A 297 18.55 -3.68 -15.04
N GLY A 298 18.02 -4.80 -14.52
CA GLY A 298 18.28 -5.25 -13.15
C GLY A 298 19.75 -5.59 -12.91
N TYR A 299 20.41 -6.20 -13.89
CA TYR A 299 21.83 -6.50 -13.84
C TYR A 299 22.68 -5.23 -13.86
N GLY A 300 22.32 -4.26 -14.68
CA GLY A 300 22.95 -2.94 -14.73
C GLY A 300 22.86 -2.21 -13.40
N MET A 301 21.69 -2.22 -12.74
CA MET A 301 21.51 -1.64 -11.41
C MET A 301 22.39 -2.33 -10.37
N LYS A 302 22.50 -3.66 -10.43
CA LYS A 302 23.38 -4.43 -9.53
C LYS A 302 24.86 -4.03 -9.72
N ILE A 303 25.34 -3.94 -10.94
CA ILE A 303 26.72 -3.53 -11.24
C ILE A 303 26.98 -2.11 -10.73
N ALA A 304 26.02 -1.19 -10.94
CA ALA A 304 26.15 0.18 -10.46
C ALA A 304 26.26 0.23 -8.93
N ASP A 305 25.40 -0.50 -8.20
CA ASP A 305 25.45 -0.59 -6.74
C ASP A 305 26.78 -1.16 -6.24
N GLU A 306 27.25 -2.27 -6.84
CA GLU A 306 28.53 -2.88 -6.49
C GLU A 306 29.72 -1.94 -6.77
N THR A 307 29.68 -1.20 -7.88
CA THR A 307 30.71 -0.23 -8.23
C THR A 307 30.77 0.93 -7.24
N VAL A 308 29.60 1.48 -6.86
CA VAL A 308 29.50 2.55 -5.86
C VAL A 308 30.00 2.06 -4.50
N LYS A 309 29.59 0.87 -4.06
CA LYS A 309 30.06 0.24 -2.82
C LYS A 309 31.57 0.01 -2.81
N ALA A 310 32.13 -0.48 -3.91
CA ALA A 310 33.58 -0.68 -4.06
C ALA A 310 34.36 0.65 -3.97
N ARG A 311 33.84 1.71 -4.63
CA ARG A 311 34.39 3.06 -4.55
C ARG A 311 34.34 3.63 -3.13
N ILE A 312 33.22 3.51 -2.43
CA ILE A 312 33.06 3.96 -1.06
C ILE A 312 34.04 3.19 -0.15
N LYS A 313 34.12 1.86 -0.28
CA LYS A 313 35.02 1.03 0.47
C LYS A 313 36.48 1.47 0.27
N LYS A 314 36.89 1.73 -0.97
CA LYS A 314 38.22 2.22 -1.30
C LYS A 314 38.50 3.56 -0.60
N LEU A 315 37.58 4.54 -0.73
CA LEU A 315 37.70 5.85 -0.09
C LEU A 315 37.83 5.75 1.43
N ILE A 316 37.02 4.91 2.07
CA ILE A 316 37.09 4.69 3.53
C ILE A 316 38.46 4.09 3.90
N THR A 317 38.91 3.08 3.16
CA THR A 317 40.19 2.41 3.45
C THR A 317 41.38 3.35 3.29
N GLU A 318 41.37 4.21 2.26
CA GLU A 318 42.41 5.18 2.00
C GLU A 318 42.50 6.28 3.07
N ASN A 319 41.33 6.68 3.60
CA ASN A 319 41.24 7.78 4.57
C ASN A 319 41.03 7.30 6.03
N ILE A 320 41.14 6.01 6.30
CA ILE A 320 40.84 5.45 7.63
C ILE A 320 41.73 6.02 8.74
N LYS A 321 42.95 6.46 8.39
CA LYS A 321 43.89 7.07 9.33
C LYS A 321 43.45 8.43 9.87
N ASP A 322 42.60 9.13 9.09
CA ASP A 322 42.03 10.45 9.43
C ASP A 322 40.80 10.33 10.31
N VAL A 323 40.27 9.13 10.49
CA VAL A 323 39.12 8.84 11.32
C VAL A 323 39.54 8.55 12.75
N LYS A 324 38.78 9.05 13.74
CA LYS A 324 39.03 8.79 15.17
C LYS A 324 39.12 7.28 15.42
N LYS A 325 40.09 6.85 16.24
CA LYS A 325 40.39 5.43 16.50
C LYS A 325 39.14 4.63 16.96
N SER A 326 38.24 5.28 17.74
CA SER A 326 36.96 4.70 18.20
C SER A 326 35.95 4.45 17.07
N GLN A 327 36.11 5.07 15.91
CA GLN A 327 35.23 4.91 14.76
C GLN A 327 35.84 4.00 13.66
N GLN A 328 37.13 3.71 13.74
CA GLN A 328 37.84 2.89 12.73
C GLN A 328 37.29 1.47 12.68
N GLU A 329 37.00 0.86 13.83
CA GLU A 329 36.42 -0.50 13.89
C GLU A 329 35.02 -0.52 13.26
N THR A 330 34.20 0.52 13.51
CA THR A 330 32.87 0.64 12.88
C THR A 330 33.00 0.78 11.37
N CYS A 331 33.91 1.61 10.86
CA CYS A 331 34.19 1.75 9.43
C CYS A 331 34.61 0.42 8.79
N LEU A 332 35.46 -0.34 9.45
CA LEU A 332 35.94 -1.64 8.98
C LEU A 332 34.79 -2.68 8.96
N LEU A 333 33.93 -2.65 9.96
CA LEU A 333 32.73 -3.53 10.02
C LEU A 333 31.82 -3.32 8.82
N TYR A 334 31.55 -2.06 8.46
CA TYR A 334 30.69 -1.73 7.31
C TYR A 334 31.36 -2.00 5.94
N THR A 335 32.70 -2.09 5.88
CA THR A 335 33.41 -2.39 4.64
C THR A 335 33.72 -3.89 4.49
N SER A 336 33.49 -4.69 5.54
CA SER A 336 33.64 -6.14 5.47
C SER A 336 32.37 -6.78 4.89
N PRO A 337 32.51 -7.84 4.06
CA PRO A 337 31.35 -8.59 3.61
C PRO A 337 30.61 -9.17 4.82
N SER A 338 29.28 -9.02 4.84
CA SER A 338 28.47 -9.65 5.86
C SER A 338 28.60 -11.16 5.80
N PRO A 339 28.65 -11.89 6.93
CA PRO A 339 28.59 -13.35 6.93
C PRO A 339 27.34 -13.91 6.25
N ARG A 340 26.33 -13.04 6.00
CA ARG A 340 25.09 -13.36 5.29
C ARG A 340 25.14 -13.02 3.80
N ASP A 341 26.17 -12.33 3.33
CA ASP A 341 26.32 -12.10 1.90
C ASP A 341 26.69 -13.43 1.25
N PRO A 342 26.04 -13.83 0.13
CA PRO A 342 26.40 -15.06 -0.55
C PRO A 342 27.90 -14.99 -0.87
N LYS A 343 28.63 -16.01 -0.44
CA LYS A 343 30.07 -16.14 -0.78
C LYS A 343 30.12 -16.18 -2.29
N THR A 344 30.68 -15.14 -2.88
CA THR A 344 31.13 -15.21 -4.26
C THR A 344 32.31 -16.21 -4.28
N SER A 345 31.98 -17.44 -4.66
CA SER A 345 32.97 -18.47 -5.01
C SER A 345 33.56 -18.12 -6.35
#